data_e43e762c92981b0034bce2b06c5f3a54
#
_entry.id   e43e762c92981b0034bce2b06c5f3a54
#
_cell.length_a   1.000
_cell.length_b   1.000
_cell.length_c   1.000
_cell.angle_alpha   90.00
_cell.angle_beta   90.00
_cell.angle_gamma   90.00
#
_symmetry.space_group_name_H-M   'P 1'
#
loop_
_entity.id
_entity.type
_entity.pdbx_description
1 polymer ?
#
loop_
_entity_poly.entity_id
_entity_poly.type
_entity_poly.pdbx_seq_one_letter_code
_entity_poly.pdbx_strand_id
1 'polypeptide(L)'
;MQIRVTATAAIAKKVHKNTGFQRFINNSLDRHFSGDWGDISEEDAAANTSDPLYALSAYTAPDGVKIWIKQDYDVVTVLFPSEY
;
A
#
# COMPACT_ATOMS: atom_id res chain seq x y z
N MET A 1 -13.18 -14.14 -5.41
CA MET A 1 -13.28 -12.69 -5.15
C MET A 1 -12.40 -11.93 -6.11
N GLN A 2 -12.90 -10.88 -6.70
CA GLN A 2 -12.12 -10.04 -7.62
C GLN A 2 -11.63 -8.81 -6.86
N ILE A 3 -10.31 -8.66 -6.76
CA ILE A 3 -9.68 -7.53 -6.09
C ILE A 3 -9.59 -6.34 -7.06
N ARG A 4 -9.99 -5.17 -6.60
CA ARG A 4 -9.89 -3.93 -7.35
C ARG A 4 -8.84 -3.03 -6.69
N VAL A 5 -7.80 -2.69 -7.44
CA VAL A 5 -6.73 -1.81 -6.96
C VAL A 5 -6.97 -0.41 -7.51
N THR A 6 -6.92 0.58 -6.63
CA THR A 6 -7.09 1.98 -6.98
C THR A 6 -6.00 2.82 -6.31
N ALA A 7 -5.82 4.03 -6.77
CA ALA A 7 -4.85 4.96 -6.22
C ALA A 7 -5.46 6.35 -6.15
N THR A 8 -5.03 7.15 -5.16
CA THR A 8 -5.45 8.54 -5.09
C THR A 8 -4.90 9.33 -6.28
N ALA A 9 -5.51 10.48 -6.56
CA ALA A 9 -5.05 11.36 -7.64
C ALA A 9 -3.59 11.79 -7.44
N ALA A 10 -3.17 12.04 -6.20
CA ALA A 10 -1.80 12.43 -5.88
C ALA A 10 -0.80 11.31 -6.21
N ILE A 11 -1.14 10.06 -5.85
CA ILE A 11 -0.32 8.90 -6.20
C ILE A 11 -0.24 8.75 -7.72
N ALA A 12 -1.36 8.79 -8.41
CA ALA A 12 -1.42 8.65 -9.87
C ALA A 12 -0.57 9.73 -10.57
N LYS A 13 -0.61 10.96 -10.07
CA LYS A 13 0.16 12.06 -10.60
C LYS A 13 1.67 11.82 -10.47
N LYS A 14 2.12 11.32 -9.32
CA LYS A 14 3.54 11.00 -9.11
C LYS A 14 3.98 9.83 -9.97
N VAL A 15 3.16 8.81 -10.12
CA VAL A 15 3.42 7.67 -11.00
C VAL A 15 3.61 8.13 -12.44
N HIS A 16 2.76 9.03 -12.91
CA HIS A 16 2.83 9.55 -14.28
C HIS A 16 4.16 10.24 -14.56
N LYS A 17 4.76 10.87 -13.54
CA LYS A 17 6.00 11.63 -13.67
C LYS A 17 7.26 10.81 -13.38
N ASN A 18 7.12 9.60 -12.80
CA ASN A 18 8.26 8.87 -12.28
C ASN A 18 8.03 7.36 -12.40
N THR A 19 8.69 6.74 -13.39
CA THR A 19 8.56 5.29 -13.64
C THR A 19 9.12 4.45 -12.50
N GLY A 20 10.13 4.93 -11.78
CA GLY A 20 10.66 4.24 -10.61
C GLY A 20 9.62 4.15 -9.49
N PHE A 21 8.79 5.18 -9.36
CA PHE A 21 7.73 5.18 -8.37
C PHE A 21 6.64 4.15 -8.69
N GLN A 22 6.31 3.98 -9.97
CA GLN A 22 5.38 2.93 -10.41
C GLN A 22 5.90 1.55 -10.01
N ARG A 23 7.19 1.29 -10.23
CA ARG A 23 7.80 0.01 -9.86
C ARG A 23 7.76 -0.21 -8.35
N PHE A 24 8.03 0.83 -7.58
CA PHE A 24 7.95 0.79 -6.12
C PHE A 24 6.53 0.42 -5.66
N ILE A 25 5.51 1.04 -6.26
CA ILE A 25 4.12 0.72 -5.92
C ILE A 25 3.78 -0.72 -6.27
N ASN A 26 4.19 -1.19 -7.45
CA ASN A 26 3.93 -2.59 -7.85
C ASN A 26 4.56 -3.57 -6.88
N ASN A 27 5.81 -3.33 -6.47
CA ASN A 27 6.50 -4.17 -5.49
C ASN A 27 5.81 -4.11 -4.13
N SER A 28 5.34 -2.95 -3.73
CA SER A 28 4.63 -2.77 -2.47
C SER A 28 3.29 -3.52 -2.46
N LEU A 29 2.57 -3.49 -3.57
CA LEU A 29 1.33 -4.26 -3.73
C LEU A 29 1.59 -5.76 -3.62
N ASP A 30 2.65 -6.26 -4.26
CA ASP A 30 3.04 -7.67 -4.15
C ASP A 30 3.32 -8.05 -2.71
N ARG A 31 4.02 -7.20 -1.97
CA ARG A 31 4.29 -7.42 -0.54
C ARG A 31 3.00 -7.45 0.27
N HIS A 32 2.11 -6.49 0.04
CA HIS A 32 0.82 -6.42 0.72
C HIS A 32 0.02 -7.72 0.52
N PHE A 33 -0.07 -8.20 -0.71
CA PHE A 33 -0.83 -9.41 -1.02
C PHE A 33 -0.16 -10.70 -0.53
N SER A 34 1.12 -10.66 -0.22
CA SER A 34 1.83 -11.81 0.36
C SER A 34 1.87 -11.81 1.89
N GLY A 35 1.28 -10.81 2.53
CA GLY A 35 1.28 -10.70 3.98
C GLY A 35 2.51 -10.02 4.57
N ASP A 36 3.32 -9.37 3.74
CA ASP A 36 4.45 -8.55 4.19
C ASP A 36 3.96 -7.11 4.34
N TRP A 37 3.60 -6.73 5.55
CA TRP A 37 2.93 -5.47 5.85
C TRP A 37 3.85 -4.25 5.87
N GLY A 38 5.16 -4.44 5.73
CA GLY A 38 6.13 -3.36 5.62
C GLY A 38 6.44 -2.66 6.94
N ASP A 39 6.46 -1.33 6.92
CA ASP A 39 6.94 -0.50 8.02
C ASP A 39 5.82 -0.18 9.01
N ILE A 40 5.34 -1.19 9.71
CA ILE A 40 4.31 -1.04 10.75
C ILE A 40 4.76 -1.76 12.02
N SER A 41 4.10 -1.50 13.15
CA SER A 41 4.40 -2.16 14.41
C SER A 41 4.06 -3.65 14.37
N GLU A 42 4.68 -4.44 15.25
CA GLU A 42 4.36 -5.87 15.35
C GLU A 42 2.90 -6.08 15.74
N GLU A 43 2.35 -5.20 16.57
CA GLU A 43 0.94 -5.26 16.97
C GLU A 43 0.02 -5.05 15.78
N ASP A 44 0.31 -4.04 14.95
CA ASP A 44 -0.48 -3.77 13.76
C ASP A 44 -0.33 -4.89 12.73
N ALA A 45 0.87 -5.44 12.59
CA ALA A 45 1.11 -6.57 11.70
C ALA A 45 0.29 -7.80 12.11
N ALA A 46 0.22 -8.07 13.43
CA ALA A 46 -0.59 -9.17 13.94
C ALA A 46 -2.07 -8.95 13.66
N ALA A 47 -2.56 -7.72 13.82
CA ALA A 47 -3.95 -7.37 13.52
C ALA A 47 -4.26 -7.59 12.04
N ASN A 48 -3.35 -7.15 11.15
CA ASN A 48 -3.50 -7.35 9.71
C ASN A 48 -3.54 -8.84 9.34
N THR A 49 -2.67 -9.64 9.97
CA THR A 49 -2.62 -11.08 9.71
C THR A 49 -3.91 -11.77 10.15
N SER A 50 -4.52 -11.29 11.25
CA SER A 50 -5.78 -11.83 11.74
C SER A 50 -6.96 -11.45 10.84
N ASP A 51 -6.89 -10.30 10.16
CA ASP A 51 -7.98 -9.81 9.32
C ASP A 51 -7.42 -9.13 8.06
N PRO A 52 -6.87 -9.94 7.14
CA PRO A 52 -6.15 -9.39 5.98
C PRO A 52 -7.03 -8.62 5.01
N LEU A 53 -8.34 -8.85 5.01
CA LEU A 53 -9.25 -8.12 4.12
C LEU A 53 -9.48 -6.67 4.57
N TYR A 54 -8.97 -6.29 5.74
CA TYR A 54 -9.07 -4.91 6.25
C TYR A 54 -7.70 -4.40 6.71
N ALA A 55 -6.65 -4.90 6.10
CA ALA A 55 -5.29 -4.57 6.46
C ALA A 55 -4.87 -3.18 5.97
N LEU A 56 -3.98 -2.55 6.74
CA LEU A 56 -3.28 -1.32 6.34
C LEU A 56 -1.79 -1.59 6.42
N SER A 57 -1.10 -1.46 5.30
CA SER A 57 0.34 -1.65 5.22
C SER A 57 1.05 -0.36 4.82
N ALA A 58 2.33 -0.27 5.10
CA ALA A 58 3.14 0.93 4.84
C ALA A 58 4.49 0.54 4.27
N TYR A 59 4.95 1.28 3.27
CA TYR A 59 6.22 1.01 2.61
C TYR A 59 6.95 2.32 2.35
N THR A 60 8.28 2.26 2.42
CA THR A 60 9.13 3.43 2.22
C THR A 60 10.02 3.20 1.01
N ALA A 61 9.97 4.12 0.05
CA ALA A 61 10.81 4.08 -1.14
C ALA A 61 12.26 4.45 -0.79
N PRO A 62 13.23 4.11 -1.65
CA PRO A 62 14.64 4.46 -1.40
C PRO A 62 14.89 5.96 -1.20
N ASP A 63 14.06 6.81 -1.79
CA ASP A 63 14.17 8.27 -1.63
C ASP A 63 13.48 8.79 -0.37
N GLY A 64 12.92 7.91 0.46
CA GLY A 64 12.27 8.27 1.71
C GLY A 64 10.78 8.53 1.61
N VAL A 65 10.21 8.50 0.42
CA VAL A 65 8.76 8.71 0.24
C VAL A 65 8.01 7.49 0.77
N LYS A 66 7.03 7.74 1.64
CA LYS A 66 6.22 6.69 2.25
C LYS A 66 4.84 6.64 1.59
N ILE A 67 4.37 5.42 1.35
CA ILE A 67 3.00 5.18 0.92
C ILE A 67 2.30 4.23 1.89
N TRP A 68 0.98 4.32 1.93
CA TRP A 68 0.13 3.35 2.61
C TRP A 68 -0.70 2.59 1.58
N ILE A 69 -0.99 1.32 1.89
CA ILE A 69 -1.91 0.50 1.11
C ILE A 69 -3.01 0.05 2.07
N LYS A 70 -4.23 0.53 1.83
CA LYS A 70 -5.37 0.21 2.65
C LYS A 70 -6.29 -0.73 1.89
N GLN A 71 -6.61 -1.86 2.51
CA GLN A 71 -7.57 -2.81 1.95
C GLN A 71 -8.89 -2.71 2.70
N ASP A 72 -9.97 -2.60 1.93
CA ASP A 72 -11.34 -2.64 2.42
C ASP A 72 -12.05 -3.73 1.62
N TYR A 73 -12.02 -4.94 2.15
CA TYR A 73 -12.57 -6.15 1.53
C TYR A 73 -11.93 -6.38 0.14
N ASP A 74 -12.64 -6.10 -0.95
CA ASP A 74 -12.16 -6.31 -2.31
C ASP A 74 -11.59 -5.05 -2.96
N VAL A 75 -11.51 -3.93 -2.23
CA VAL A 75 -10.95 -2.69 -2.74
C VAL A 75 -9.64 -2.38 -2.02
N VAL A 76 -8.58 -2.22 -2.79
CA VAL A 76 -7.24 -1.89 -2.27
C VAL A 76 -6.86 -0.51 -2.80
N THR A 77 -6.57 0.42 -1.90
CA THR A 77 -6.25 1.80 -2.24
C THR A 77 -4.82 2.13 -1.85
N VAL A 78 -4.06 2.67 -2.81
CA VAL A 78 -2.72 3.22 -2.58
C VAL A 78 -2.86 4.72 -2.33
N LEU A 79 -2.30 5.21 -1.21
CA LEU A 79 -2.42 6.61 -0.82
C LEU A 79 -1.15 7.08 -0.10
N PHE A 80 -0.98 8.39 -0.01
CA PHE A 80 0.02 8.95 0.88
C PHE A 80 -0.54 9.02 2.31
N PRO A 81 0.32 8.89 3.36
CA PRO A 81 -0.16 8.96 4.75
C PRO A 81 -0.95 10.23 5.06
N SER A 82 -0.58 11.35 4.45
CA SER A 82 -1.27 12.63 4.65
C SER A 82 -2.69 12.66 4.08
N GLU A 83 -3.05 11.68 3.26
CA GLU A 83 -4.37 11.60 2.63
C GLU A 83 -5.34 10.71 3.41
N TYR A 84 -4.86 10.07 4.45
CA TYR A 84 -5.69 9.19 5.28
C TYR A 84 -6.67 10.02 6.19
#